data_d819bcfe3278a22fea76c25a7bcfe0b2
#
_entry.id   d819bcfe3278a22fea76c25a7bcfe0b2
#
_cell.length_a   1.000
_cell.length_b   1.000
_cell.length_c   1.000
_cell.angle_alpha   90.00
_cell.angle_beta   90.00
_cell.angle_gamma   90.00
#
_symmetry.space_group_name_H-M   'P 1'
#
loop_
_entity.id
_entity.type
_entity.pdbx_description
1 polymer ?
#
loop_
_entity_poly.entity_id
_entity_poly.type
_entity_poly.pdbx_seq_one_letter_code
_entity_poly.pdbx_strand_id
1 'polypeptide(L)'
;MSTTPPPPKKSLGQHFLHERAYIERIVQAVDLAPGERLVEIGPGQGAITLPLLRRHGALTVIEFDRDLVGPLAAMAAGVGELSIVHRDVLQVDFTALAAGAPIRLVGNLPYNISS
;
A
#
# COMPACT_ATOMS: atom_id res chain seq x y z
N MET A 1 18.72 -20.24 16.24
CA MET A 1 18.93 -19.42 16.18
C MET A 1 19.34 -18.91 15.26
N SER A 2 19.10 -18.64 14.67
CA SER A 2 19.48 -18.20 13.84
C SER A 2 20.10 -17.43 13.96
N THR A 3 20.35 -17.51 13.97
CA THR A 3 20.85 -16.76 14.10
C THR A 3 21.63 -16.18 13.28
N THR A 4 21.07 -15.72 12.35
CA THR A 4 21.68 -14.80 11.52
C THR A 4 22.04 -13.60 12.28
N PRO A 5 23.25 -13.20 12.29
CA PRO A 5 23.60 -11.96 12.97
C PRO A 5 22.91 -10.80 12.29
N PRO A 6 22.64 -9.74 13.01
CA PRO A 6 22.06 -8.55 12.40
C PRO A 6 23.00 -8.02 11.33
N PRO A 7 22.48 -7.45 10.27
CA PRO A 7 23.32 -6.90 9.23
C PRO A 7 24.15 -5.75 9.76
N PRO A 8 25.33 -5.52 9.21
CA PRO A 8 26.11 -4.36 9.58
C PRO A 8 25.36 -3.08 9.24
N LYS A 9 25.68 -2.03 9.92
CA LYS A 9 25.01 -0.75 9.72
C LYS A 9 25.06 -0.30 8.28
N LYS A 10 26.15 -0.57 7.62
CA LYS A 10 26.32 -0.20 6.23
C LYS A 10 25.31 -0.91 5.35
N SER A 11 25.12 -2.20 5.56
CA SER A 11 24.11 -2.96 4.82
C SER A 11 22.72 -2.45 5.11
N LEU A 12 22.47 -2.09 6.36
CA LEU A 12 21.15 -1.60 6.74
C LEU A 12 20.84 -0.29 6.01
N GLY A 13 21.81 0.61 5.93
CA GLY A 13 21.62 1.85 5.21
C GLY A 13 21.33 1.62 3.74
N GLN A 14 22.05 0.69 3.12
CA GLN A 14 21.81 0.36 1.72
C GLN A 14 20.42 -0.22 1.52
N HIS A 15 19.99 -1.03 2.47
CA HIS A 15 18.66 -1.63 2.39
C HIS A 15 17.59 -0.55 2.40
N PHE A 16 17.69 0.43 3.27
CA PHE A 16 16.72 1.52 3.30
C PHE A 16 16.71 2.32 2.02
N LEU A 17 17.88 2.58 1.44
CA LEU A 17 17.93 3.29 0.17
C LEU A 17 17.25 2.51 -0.94
N HIS A 18 17.47 1.20 -0.97
CA HIS A 18 16.82 0.34 -1.96
C HIS A 18 15.32 0.34 -1.79
N GLU A 19 14.86 0.26 -0.55
CA GLU A 19 13.42 0.29 -0.29
C GLU A 19 12.79 1.59 -0.72
N ARG A 20 13.45 2.70 -0.44
CA ARG A 20 12.93 4.00 -0.85
C ARG A 20 12.84 4.12 -2.36
N ALA A 21 13.89 3.70 -3.06
CA ALA A 21 13.89 3.74 -4.51
C ALA A 21 12.79 2.87 -5.09
N TYR A 22 12.58 1.69 -4.50
CA TYR A 22 11.55 0.78 -4.93
C TYR A 22 10.16 1.40 -4.75
N ILE A 23 9.92 2.00 -3.58
CA ILE A 23 8.65 2.66 -3.29
C ILE A 23 8.41 3.79 -4.27
N GLU A 24 9.43 4.60 -4.53
CA GLU A 24 9.28 5.72 -5.46
C GLU A 24 8.94 5.24 -6.86
N ARG A 25 9.53 4.11 -7.29
CA ARG A 25 9.20 3.55 -8.60
C ARG A 25 7.75 3.12 -8.67
N ILE A 26 7.26 2.49 -7.60
CA ILE A 26 5.86 2.08 -7.58
C ILE A 26 4.94 3.27 -7.65
N VAL A 27 5.23 4.29 -6.84
CA VAL A 27 4.41 5.50 -6.81
C VAL A 27 4.39 6.18 -8.17
N GLN A 28 5.56 6.27 -8.82
CA GLN A 28 5.64 6.90 -10.14
C GLN A 28 4.99 6.06 -11.22
N ALA A 29 5.01 4.73 -11.06
CA ALA A 29 4.38 3.84 -12.03
C ALA A 29 2.85 3.92 -12.00
N VAL A 30 2.30 4.37 -10.88
CA VAL A 30 0.86 4.55 -10.76
C VAL A 30 0.50 5.86 -11.44
N ASP A 31 0.02 5.75 -12.67
CA ASP A 31 -0.34 6.91 -13.49
C ASP A 31 -1.86 6.91 -13.60
N LEU A 32 -2.50 7.59 -12.66
CA LEU A 32 -3.95 7.58 -12.58
C LEU A 32 -4.56 8.43 -13.67
N ALA A 33 -5.45 7.82 -14.44
CA ALA A 33 -6.26 8.58 -15.39
C ALA A 33 -7.39 9.29 -14.64
N PRO A 34 -7.91 10.38 -15.19
CA PRO A 34 -9.03 11.08 -14.55
C PRO A 34 -10.18 10.11 -14.29
N GLY A 35 -10.73 10.17 -13.10
CA GLY A 35 -11.85 9.35 -12.69
C GLY A 35 -11.50 7.96 -12.18
N GLU A 36 -10.25 7.55 -12.30
CA GLU A 36 -9.85 6.25 -11.75
C GLU A 36 -9.77 6.31 -10.22
N ARG A 37 -10.17 5.21 -9.60
CA ARG A 37 -10.02 5.05 -8.15
C ARG A 37 -8.79 4.22 -7.86
N LEU A 38 -7.97 4.70 -6.96
CA LEU A 38 -6.75 3.98 -6.56
C LEU A 38 -7.07 3.09 -5.37
N VAL A 39 -6.73 1.82 -5.51
CA VAL A 39 -6.99 0.82 -4.46
C VAL A 39 -5.71 0.04 -4.21
N GLU A 40 -5.29 0.02 -2.96
CA GLU A 40 -4.11 -0.73 -2.55
C GLU A 40 -4.53 -1.98 -1.79
N ILE A 41 -3.95 -3.12 -2.16
CA ILE A 41 -4.22 -4.39 -1.50
C ILE A 41 -3.06 -4.71 -0.58
N GLY A 42 -3.36 -4.98 0.69
CA GLY A 42 -2.35 -5.39 1.66
C GLY A 42 -1.37 -4.29 2.01
N PRO A 43 -1.83 -3.13 2.45
CA PRO A 43 -0.93 -2.02 2.76
C PRO A 43 0.06 -2.32 3.87
N GLY A 44 -0.24 -3.27 4.73
CA GLY A 44 0.63 -3.61 5.85
C GLY A 44 0.85 -2.41 6.74
N GLN A 45 2.10 -2.05 6.96
CA GLN A 45 2.43 -0.92 7.81
C GLN A 45 2.38 0.40 7.07
N GLY A 46 2.02 0.40 5.80
CA GLY A 46 1.76 1.62 5.06
C GLY A 46 2.94 2.20 4.31
N ALA A 47 3.96 1.39 4.01
CA ALA A 47 5.16 1.89 3.35
C ALA A 47 4.87 2.53 2.00
N ILE A 48 3.93 1.99 1.25
CA ILE A 48 3.53 2.53 -0.04
C ILE A 48 2.31 3.42 0.11
N THR A 49 1.48 3.13 1.10
CA THR A 49 0.22 3.82 1.35
C THR A 49 0.42 5.32 1.50
N LEU A 50 1.35 5.71 2.35
CA LEU A 50 1.54 7.13 2.66
C LEU A 50 2.03 7.92 1.45
N PRO A 51 3.04 7.46 0.71
CA PRO A 51 3.44 8.16 -0.52
C PRO A 51 2.33 8.24 -1.56
N LEU A 52 1.55 7.18 -1.73
CA LEU A 52 0.42 7.20 -2.66
C LEU A 52 -0.63 8.21 -2.22
N LEU A 53 -0.93 8.24 -0.94
CA LEU A 53 -1.92 9.15 -0.41
C LEU A 53 -1.48 10.61 -0.57
N ARG A 54 -0.20 10.88 -0.32
CA ARG A 54 0.34 12.23 -0.51
C ARG A 54 0.23 12.67 -1.95
N ARG A 55 0.52 11.76 -2.89
CA ARG A 55 0.54 12.12 -4.30
C ARG A 55 -0.86 12.29 -4.87
N HIS A 56 -1.79 11.43 -4.47
CA HIS A 56 -3.10 11.38 -5.12
C HIS A 56 -4.22 11.97 -4.28
N GLY A 57 -4.00 12.18 -3.00
CA GLY A 57 -4.99 12.81 -2.11
C GLY A 57 -6.05 11.89 -1.58
N ALA A 58 -6.34 10.80 -2.26
CA ALA A 58 -7.36 9.85 -1.84
C ALA A 58 -6.90 8.44 -2.20
N LEU A 59 -7.17 7.49 -1.33
CA LEU A 59 -6.74 6.12 -1.52
C LEU A 59 -7.69 5.20 -0.76
N THR A 60 -8.03 4.08 -1.38
CA THR A 60 -8.74 3.00 -0.69
C THR A 60 -7.76 1.87 -0.47
N VAL A 61 -7.72 1.34 0.74
CA VAL A 61 -6.87 0.18 1.06
C VAL A 61 -7.74 -0.97 1.50
N ILE A 62 -7.33 -2.19 1.12
CA ILE A 62 -7.99 -3.41 1.55
C ILE A 62 -7.02 -4.12 2.47
N GLU A 63 -7.38 -4.22 3.74
CA GLU A 63 -6.53 -4.80 4.76
C GLU A 63 -7.31 -5.82 5.57
N PHE A 64 -6.77 -7.02 5.70
CA PHE A 64 -7.42 -8.08 6.42
C PHE A 64 -7.07 -8.07 7.91
N ASP A 65 -5.90 -7.57 8.27
CA ASP A 65 -5.42 -7.60 9.64
C ASP A 65 -6.04 -6.45 10.43
N ARG A 66 -6.89 -6.83 11.39
CA ARG A 66 -7.58 -5.85 12.24
C ARG A 66 -6.58 -4.93 12.97
N ASP A 67 -5.43 -5.47 13.36
CA ASP A 67 -4.47 -4.71 14.14
C ASP A 67 -3.80 -3.59 13.36
N LEU A 68 -3.91 -3.62 12.04
CA LEU A 68 -3.31 -2.59 11.19
C LEU A 68 -4.27 -1.46 10.85
N VAL A 69 -5.58 -1.66 11.09
CA VAL A 69 -6.58 -0.66 10.69
C VAL A 69 -6.38 0.65 11.44
N GLY A 70 -6.24 0.59 12.76
CA GLY A 70 -6.05 1.79 13.57
C GLY A 70 -4.77 2.54 13.22
N PRO A 71 -3.62 1.87 13.16
CA PRO A 71 -2.37 2.53 12.77
C PRO A 71 -2.43 3.16 11.37
N LEU A 72 -3.07 2.48 10.41
CA LEU A 72 -3.21 3.05 9.07
C LEU A 72 -4.05 4.32 9.09
N ALA A 73 -5.16 4.30 9.80
CA ALA A 73 -6.01 5.48 9.91
C ALA A 73 -5.26 6.63 10.57
N ALA A 74 -4.51 6.36 11.63
CA ALA A 74 -3.73 7.37 12.32
C ALA A 74 -2.66 7.98 11.41
N MET A 75 -1.99 7.14 10.65
CA MET A 75 -0.95 7.59 9.74
C MET A 75 -1.49 8.51 8.66
N ALA A 76 -2.69 8.25 8.19
CA ALA A 76 -3.30 9.02 7.11
C ALA A 76 -3.89 10.35 7.57
N ALA A 77 -4.05 10.54 8.87
CA ALA A 77 -4.69 11.73 9.40
C ALA A 77 -3.90 12.98 8.98
N GLY A 78 -4.59 13.93 8.36
CA GLY A 78 -3.96 15.16 7.91
C GLY A 78 -3.17 15.04 6.62
N VAL A 79 -3.11 13.85 6.03
CA VAL A 79 -2.38 13.64 4.77
C VAL A 79 -3.32 13.61 3.58
N GLY A 80 -4.45 12.92 3.73
CA GLY A 80 -5.41 12.79 2.66
C GLY A 80 -6.57 11.93 3.13
N GLU A 81 -7.41 11.53 2.17
CA GLU A 81 -8.58 10.71 2.45
C GLU A 81 -8.25 9.23 2.27
N LEU A 82 -8.18 8.51 3.36
CA LEU A 82 -7.94 7.07 3.34
C LEU A 82 -9.22 6.35 3.70
N SER A 83 -9.68 5.49 2.79
CA SER A 83 -10.80 4.59 3.05
C SER A 83 -10.25 3.21 3.30
N ILE A 84 -10.57 2.64 4.45
CA ILE A 84 -10.04 1.33 4.81
C ILE A 84 -11.16 0.30 4.71
N VAL A 85 -10.95 -0.70 3.86
CA VAL A 85 -11.84 -1.83 3.74
C VAL A 85 -11.22 -2.98 4.53
N HIS A 86 -11.76 -3.24 5.71
CA HIS A 86 -11.24 -4.30 6.58
C HIS A 86 -11.89 -5.61 6.16
N ARG A 87 -11.26 -6.30 5.24
CA ARG A 87 -11.83 -7.51 4.65
C ARG A 87 -10.76 -8.31 3.95
N ASP A 88 -10.99 -9.61 3.81
CA ASP A 88 -10.17 -10.44 2.95
C ASP A 88 -10.40 -10.01 1.50
N VAL A 89 -9.31 -9.79 0.76
CA VAL A 89 -9.42 -9.33 -0.62
C VAL A 89 -10.25 -10.27 -1.48
N LEU A 90 -10.24 -11.56 -1.16
CA LEU A 90 -11.01 -12.55 -1.91
C LEU A 90 -12.52 -12.39 -1.72
N GLN A 91 -12.93 -11.63 -0.71
CA GLN A 91 -14.34 -11.40 -0.42
C GLN A 91 -14.81 -10.01 -0.82
N VAL A 92 -13.93 -9.21 -1.43
CA VAL A 92 -14.27 -7.86 -1.84
C VAL A 92 -15.03 -7.91 -3.16
N ASP A 93 -16.16 -7.22 -3.19
CA ASP A 93 -16.90 -7.01 -4.44
C ASP A 93 -16.34 -5.75 -5.10
N PHE A 94 -15.44 -5.93 -6.05
CA PHE A 94 -14.78 -4.81 -6.71
C PHE A 94 -15.71 -3.97 -7.55
N THR A 95 -16.78 -4.57 -8.07
CA THR A 95 -17.77 -3.81 -8.82
C THR A 95 -18.47 -2.81 -7.90
N ALA A 96 -18.85 -3.26 -6.73
CA ALA A 96 -19.48 -2.38 -5.75
C ALA A 96 -18.49 -1.32 -5.26
N LEU A 97 -17.25 -1.73 -5.03
CA LEU A 97 -16.22 -0.80 -4.56
C LEU A 97 -15.94 0.27 -5.60
N ALA A 98 -15.95 -0.10 -6.87
CA ALA A 98 -15.69 0.85 -7.95
C ALA A 98 -16.80 1.88 -8.09
N ALA A 99 -18.02 1.50 -7.78
CA ALA A 99 -19.19 2.40 -7.89
C ALA A 99 -19.24 3.10 -9.25
N GLY A 100 -18.99 2.33 -10.31
CA GLY A 100 -19.05 2.84 -11.68
C GLY A 100 -17.78 3.48 -12.20
N ALA A 101 -16.74 3.61 -11.38
CA ALA A 101 -15.48 4.18 -11.82
C ALA A 101 -14.46 3.07 -12.08
N PRO A 102 -13.50 3.28 -12.99
CA PRO A 102 -12.41 2.34 -13.14
C PRO A 102 -11.54 2.30 -11.90
N ILE A 103 -10.99 1.13 -11.62
CA ILE A 103 -10.10 0.95 -10.47
C ILE A 103 -8.68 0.69 -10.97
N ARG A 104 -7.72 1.35 -10.33
CA ARG A 104 -6.31 1.03 -10.50
C ARG A 104 -5.86 0.30 -9.23
N LEU A 105 -5.40 -0.95 -9.40
CA LEU A 105 -4.98 -1.77 -8.26
C LEU A 105 -3.48 -1.72 -8.08
N VAL A 106 -3.06 -1.58 -6.84
CA VAL A 106 -1.66 -1.66 -6.45
C VAL A 106 -1.55 -2.64 -5.30
N GLY A 107 -0.55 -3.49 -5.34
CA GLY A 107 -0.34 -4.42 -4.25
C GLY A 107 1.14 -4.63 -4.01
N ASN A 108 1.51 -4.69 -2.72
CA ASN A 108 2.87 -5.01 -2.33
C ASN A 108 2.82 -6.30 -1.55
N LEU A 109 2.69 -7.39 -2.29
CA LEU A 109 2.55 -8.70 -1.68
C LEU A 109 3.93 -9.30 -1.41
N PRO A 110 4.07 -10.07 -0.35
CA PRO A 110 5.38 -10.61 0.02
C PRO A 110 5.87 -11.71 -0.92
N TYR A 111 5.02 -12.18 -1.80
CA TYR A 111 5.40 -13.19 -2.79
C TYR A 111 4.78 -12.84 -4.11
N ASN A 112 5.41 -13.33 -5.14
CA ASN A 112 4.96 -13.03 -6.48
C ASN A 112 3.73 -13.87 -6.81
N ILE A 113 2.63 -13.20 -7.05
CA ILE A 113 1.42 -13.84 -7.53
C ILE A 113 1.33 -13.49 -8.99
N SER A 114 2.03 -14.24 -9.80
CA SER A 114 1.84 -14.00 -11.21
C SER A 114 0.72 -14.88 -11.69
N SER A 115 -0.07 -14.33 -12.45
CA SER A 115 -1.16 -15.07 -13.03
C SER A 115 -0.76 -15.59 -14.39
#